data_92e14f289466db8bedbd55cd88513977
#
_entry.id   92e14f289466db8bedbd55cd88513977
#
_cell.length_a   1.000
_cell.length_b   1.000
_cell.length_c   1.000
_cell.angle_alpha   90.00
_cell.angle_beta   90.00
_cell.angle_gamma   90.00
#
_symmetry.space_group_name_H-M   'P 1'
#
loop_
_entity.id
_entity.type
_entity.pdbx_description
1 polymer ?
#
loop_
_entity_poly.entity_id
_entity_poly.type
_entity_poly.pdbx_seq_one_letter_code
_entity_poly.pdbx_strand_id
1 'polypeptide(L)'
;RHFLSSVKRILKYDVDFNRIDLGSRKVVVDTFPMGIDFEKFNSAAKKRLFEKSKSKSELKKQLEYHKKTSTDGKLILSIDRLDYTKGVINRIKAFEIFLKKYPQYLEKVRLVMLTVPSRAEVSDYKNLKRETDEIVGRVNGEFATVNWTPIWYYYRNMDFEDLVDLYTTSDIAMITPVRDGMNLVAKEFVSTRVDKDGVLILSEMAGASKELFQSILVNPFDLNNMAEALFQAVNMTKNEQIERNKRMQVRLKRYNVRHWAKEFMRGLEQQSKIKVKSTATKIDNIQLSKIKANFDFSSKKIFFLDYDGTLVEFNDKP
;
A
#
# COMPACT_ATOMS: atom_id res chain seq x y z
N ARG A 1 -14.12 -7.13 1.87
CA ARG A 1 -14.84 -7.79 3.00
C ARG A 1 -15.64 -6.75 3.80
N HIS A 2 -15.01 -5.69 4.35
CA HIS A 2 -15.72 -4.69 5.18
C HIS A 2 -16.87 -3.98 4.44
N PHE A 3 -16.69 -3.60 3.18
CA PHE A 3 -17.74 -2.97 2.38
C PHE A 3 -18.99 -3.85 2.30
N LEU A 4 -18.82 -5.12 1.93
CA LEU A 4 -19.94 -6.08 1.85
C LEU A 4 -20.63 -6.28 3.20
N SER A 5 -19.84 -6.38 4.27
CA SER A 5 -20.35 -6.46 5.64
C SER A 5 -21.19 -5.22 6.02
N SER A 6 -20.70 -4.02 5.63
CA SER A 6 -21.45 -2.77 5.86
C SER A 6 -22.75 -2.72 5.06
N VAL A 7 -22.71 -3.13 3.79
CA VAL A 7 -23.92 -3.20 2.95
C VAL A 7 -24.98 -4.12 3.58
N LYS A 8 -24.57 -5.32 4.02
CA LYS A 8 -25.49 -6.26 4.67
C LYS A 8 -26.04 -5.71 5.99
N ARG A 9 -25.20 -5.11 6.83
CA ARG A 9 -25.59 -4.65 8.18
C ARG A 9 -26.42 -3.35 8.14
N ILE A 10 -26.00 -2.39 7.33
CA ILE A 10 -26.59 -1.03 7.31
C ILE A 10 -27.74 -0.95 6.32
N LEU A 11 -27.55 -1.42 5.09
CA LEU A 11 -28.54 -1.29 4.02
C LEU A 11 -29.48 -2.49 3.93
N LYS A 12 -29.23 -3.58 4.69
CA LYS A 12 -30.04 -4.80 4.72
C LYS A 12 -30.22 -5.47 3.36
N TYR A 13 -29.31 -5.25 2.40
CA TYR A 13 -29.33 -6.00 1.15
C TYR A 13 -28.75 -7.39 1.33
N ASP A 14 -29.26 -8.33 0.56
CA ASP A 14 -28.68 -9.67 0.48
C ASP A 14 -27.32 -9.63 -0.18
N VAL A 15 -26.37 -10.27 0.49
CA VAL A 15 -24.97 -10.37 0.04
C VAL A 15 -24.59 -11.83 0.02
N ASP A 16 -24.31 -12.35 -1.18
CA ASP A 16 -23.80 -13.68 -1.42
C ASP A 16 -22.35 -13.58 -1.94
N PHE A 17 -21.39 -14.06 -1.15
CA PHE A 17 -19.94 -13.89 -1.39
C PHE A 17 -19.56 -12.44 -1.71
N ASN A 18 -19.34 -12.14 -2.99
CA ASN A 18 -19.00 -10.82 -3.49
C ASN A 18 -20.13 -10.17 -4.30
N ARG A 19 -21.36 -10.70 -4.24
CA ARG A 19 -22.52 -10.22 -4.98
C ARG A 19 -23.52 -9.60 -4.04
N ILE A 20 -24.04 -8.44 -4.42
CA ILE A 20 -25.12 -7.73 -3.73
C ILE A 20 -26.35 -7.82 -4.62
N ASP A 21 -27.45 -8.32 -4.08
CA ASP A 21 -28.74 -8.31 -4.77
C ASP A 21 -29.54 -7.05 -4.42
N LEU A 22 -29.83 -6.23 -5.42
CA LEU A 22 -30.62 -5.02 -5.31
C LEU A 22 -32.07 -5.22 -5.80
N GLY A 23 -32.49 -6.48 -6.02
CA GLY A 23 -33.79 -6.80 -6.61
C GLY A 23 -33.84 -6.56 -8.12
N SER A 24 -33.63 -5.33 -8.56
CA SER A 24 -33.63 -4.95 -9.99
C SER A 24 -32.33 -5.28 -10.71
N ARG A 25 -31.22 -5.42 -9.98
CA ARG A 25 -29.90 -5.75 -10.53
C ARG A 25 -29.00 -6.41 -9.49
N LYS A 26 -28.03 -7.19 -9.95
CA LYS A 26 -26.95 -7.73 -9.12
C LYS A 26 -25.68 -6.90 -9.31
N VAL A 27 -25.01 -6.58 -8.22
CA VAL A 27 -23.74 -5.83 -8.21
C VAL A 27 -22.65 -6.77 -7.73
N VAL A 28 -21.55 -6.85 -8.48
CA VAL A 28 -20.36 -7.63 -8.08
C VAL A 28 -19.31 -6.69 -7.51
N VAL A 29 -18.79 -7.04 -6.36
CA VAL A 29 -17.74 -6.30 -5.66
C VAL A 29 -16.47 -7.10 -5.72
N ASP A 30 -15.43 -6.56 -6.36
CA ASP A 30 -14.14 -7.23 -6.49
C ASP A 30 -13.00 -6.28 -6.17
N THR A 31 -11.77 -6.82 -6.07
CA THR A 31 -10.58 -6.08 -5.69
C THR A 31 -9.57 -6.14 -6.84
N PHE A 32 -9.21 -4.97 -7.35
CA PHE A 32 -8.21 -4.82 -8.42
C PHE A 32 -7.02 -4.01 -7.91
N PRO A 33 -6.00 -4.64 -7.29
CA PRO A 33 -4.83 -3.94 -6.77
C PRO A 33 -4.12 -3.21 -7.90
N MET A 34 -4.08 -1.87 -7.84
CA MET A 34 -3.46 -1.07 -8.89
C MET A 34 -1.96 -1.33 -8.94
N GLY A 35 -1.46 -1.66 -10.13
CA GLY A 35 -0.04 -1.70 -10.44
C GLY A 35 0.52 -0.31 -10.76
N ILE A 36 1.85 -0.21 -10.83
CA ILE A 36 2.53 1.01 -11.31
C ILE A 36 3.19 0.76 -12.67
N ASP A 37 3.61 1.83 -13.32
CA ASP A 37 4.51 1.75 -14.47
C ASP A 37 5.94 1.51 -13.99
N PHE A 38 6.27 0.23 -13.77
CA PHE A 38 7.60 -0.17 -13.28
C PHE A 38 8.73 0.37 -14.17
N GLU A 39 8.59 0.29 -15.49
CA GLU A 39 9.64 0.69 -16.42
C GLU A 39 9.87 2.20 -16.41
N LYS A 40 8.83 3.00 -16.23
CA LYS A 40 8.95 4.46 -16.07
C LYS A 40 9.87 4.82 -14.91
N PHE A 41 9.60 4.25 -13.72
CA PHE A 41 10.41 4.53 -12.52
C PHE A 41 11.81 3.94 -12.62
N ASN A 42 11.94 2.69 -13.11
CA ASN A 42 13.23 2.02 -13.22
C ASN A 42 14.15 2.70 -14.23
N SER A 43 13.63 3.09 -15.41
CA SER A 43 14.40 3.81 -16.43
C SER A 43 14.81 5.21 -15.98
N ALA A 44 13.90 5.94 -15.30
CA ALA A 44 14.22 7.23 -14.71
C ALA A 44 15.33 7.10 -13.65
N ALA A 45 15.22 6.10 -12.77
CA ALA A 45 16.25 5.83 -11.76
C ALA A 45 17.61 5.50 -12.40
N LYS A 46 17.66 4.67 -13.44
CA LYS A 46 18.89 4.38 -14.18
C LYS A 46 19.50 5.67 -14.74
N LYS A 47 18.70 6.50 -15.43
CA LYS A 47 19.17 7.78 -15.97
C LYS A 47 19.78 8.65 -14.87
N ARG A 48 19.08 8.81 -13.75
CA ARG A 48 19.51 9.65 -12.61
C ARG A 48 20.78 9.12 -11.91
N LEU A 49 20.96 7.81 -11.81
CA LEU A 49 22.17 7.21 -11.21
C LEU A 49 23.43 7.43 -12.04
N PHE A 50 23.32 7.41 -13.38
CA PHE A 50 24.46 7.58 -14.29
C PHE A 50 24.66 9.05 -14.72
N GLU A 51 23.88 10.01 -14.19
CA GLU A 51 23.96 11.41 -14.52
C GLU A 51 25.27 12.03 -14.01
N LYS A 52 25.89 12.86 -14.87
CA LYS A 52 27.14 13.55 -14.53
C LYS A 52 26.91 14.59 -13.43
N SER A 53 27.90 14.81 -12.57
CA SER A 53 27.82 15.71 -11.41
C SER A 53 27.30 17.13 -11.73
N LYS A 54 27.61 17.67 -12.91
CA LYS A 54 27.20 19.01 -13.33
C LYS A 54 25.70 19.15 -13.63
N SER A 55 25.01 18.04 -13.95
CA SER A 55 23.59 18.02 -14.26
C SER A 55 22.69 17.59 -13.09
N LYS A 56 23.31 17.28 -11.94
CA LYS A 56 22.55 16.87 -10.73
C LYS A 56 21.77 18.04 -10.15
N SER A 57 20.53 17.77 -9.72
CA SER A 57 19.73 18.75 -8.97
C SER A 57 20.42 19.16 -7.66
N GLU A 58 20.10 20.35 -7.16
CA GLU A 58 20.63 20.83 -5.88
C GLU A 58 20.24 19.90 -4.72
N LEU A 59 19.00 19.39 -4.74
CA LEU A 59 18.53 18.40 -3.80
C LEU A 59 19.42 17.14 -3.80
N LYS A 60 19.73 16.61 -4.98
CA LYS A 60 20.58 15.42 -5.09
C LYS A 60 21.97 15.66 -4.55
N LYS A 61 22.56 16.83 -4.81
CA LYS A 61 23.87 17.18 -4.25
C LYS A 61 23.86 17.23 -2.72
N GLN A 62 22.81 17.79 -2.12
CA GLN A 62 22.64 17.86 -0.67
C GLN A 62 22.49 16.45 -0.05
N LEU A 63 21.68 15.59 -0.67
CA LEU A 63 21.49 14.21 -0.21
C LEU A 63 22.80 13.38 -0.29
N GLU A 64 23.53 13.50 -1.40
CA GLU A 64 24.81 12.82 -1.59
C GLU A 64 25.91 13.39 -0.65
N TYR A 65 25.90 14.71 -0.40
CA TYR A 65 26.82 15.34 0.54
C TYR A 65 26.67 14.75 1.94
N HIS A 66 25.43 14.63 2.43
CA HIS A 66 25.20 14.01 3.73
C HIS A 66 25.75 12.58 3.81
N LYS A 67 25.53 11.76 2.79
CA LYS A 67 26.06 10.38 2.75
C LYS A 67 27.59 10.29 2.74
N LYS A 68 28.25 11.31 2.19
CA LYS A 68 29.72 11.38 2.14
C LYS A 68 30.35 11.90 3.42
N THR A 69 29.67 12.83 4.09
CA THR A 69 30.20 13.49 5.30
C THR A 69 29.93 12.70 6.59
N SER A 70 28.94 11.81 6.59
CA SER A 70 28.65 10.94 7.72
C SER A 70 29.27 9.58 7.51
N THR A 71 30.08 9.11 8.44
CA THR A 71 30.58 7.72 8.42
C THR A 71 29.39 6.76 8.48
N ASP A 72 29.18 5.95 7.43
CA ASP A 72 28.04 5.06 7.27
C ASP A 72 26.67 5.75 7.27
N GLY A 73 26.61 7.00 6.79
CA GLY A 73 25.40 7.80 6.75
C GLY A 73 24.24 7.14 5.99
N LYS A 74 23.08 7.01 6.64
CA LYS A 74 21.86 6.42 6.05
C LYS A 74 20.75 7.45 5.96
N LEU A 75 20.06 7.46 4.83
CA LEU A 75 18.87 8.29 4.62
C LEU A 75 17.62 7.42 4.72
N ILE A 76 16.72 7.80 5.61
CA ILE A 76 15.40 7.19 5.80
C ILE A 76 14.39 8.11 5.14
N LEU A 77 13.70 7.62 4.13
CA LEU A 77 12.74 8.37 3.33
C LEU A 77 11.31 8.17 3.83
N SER A 78 10.59 9.26 3.94
CA SER A 78 9.17 9.31 4.25
C SER A 78 8.47 10.22 3.24
N ILE A 79 7.60 9.68 2.41
CA ILE A 79 6.83 10.44 1.41
C ILE A 79 5.36 10.15 1.56
N ASP A 80 4.57 11.20 1.81
CA ASP A 80 3.11 11.13 1.86
C ASP A 80 2.47 12.48 1.57
N ARG A 81 1.20 12.47 1.21
CA ARG A 81 0.37 13.68 1.37
C ARG A 81 0.15 13.91 2.86
N LEU A 82 0.03 15.17 3.28
CA LEU A 82 -0.34 15.46 4.65
C LEU A 82 -1.80 15.02 4.89
N ASP A 83 -1.95 13.87 5.52
CA ASP A 83 -3.23 13.25 5.81
C ASP A 83 -3.07 12.40 7.09
N TYR A 84 -4.04 12.48 8.00
CA TYR A 84 -4.00 11.73 9.26
C TYR A 84 -3.95 10.21 9.06
N THR A 85 -4.46 9.70 7.93
CA THR A 85 -4.38 8.28 7.61
C THR A 85 -2.97 7.81 7.25
N LYS A 86 -2.03 8.74 7.01
CA LYS A 86 -0.66 8.41 6.59
C LYS A 86 0.31 8.16 7.75
N GLY A 87 -0.12 8.39 9.00
CA GLY A 87 0.67 8.06 10.17
C GLY A 87 1.96 8.88 10.33
N VAL A 88 1.97 10.12 9.82
CA VAL A 88 3.15 10.99 9.83
C VAL A 88 3.67 11.22 11.25
N ILE A 89 2.79 11.52 12.19
CA ILE A 89 3.13 11.75 13.60
C ILE A 89 3.74 10.50 14.24
N ASN A 90 3.12 9.34 14.02
CA ASN A 90 3.62 8.08 14.57
C ASN A 90 5.02 7.73 14.04
N ARG A 91 5.27 8.04 12.77
CA ARG A 91 6.57 7.84 12.12
C ARG A 91 7.67 8.70 12.75
N ILE A 92 7.38 9.98 13.03
CA ILE A 92 8.32 10.87 13.71
C ILE A 92 8.59 10.38 15.13
N LYS A 93 7.54 10.02 15.88
CA LYS A 93 7.67 9.48 17.24
C LYS A 93 8.49 8.19 17.28
N ALA A 94 8.26 7.28 16.33
CA ALA A 94 9.04 6.04 16.22
C ALA A 94 10.52 6.32 15.90
N PHE A 95 10.80 7.30 15.04
CA PHE A 95 12.16 7.72 14.75
C PHE A 95 12.84 8.37 15.97
N GLU A 96 12.12 9.18 16.75
CA GLU A 96 12.59 9.72 18.03
C GLU A 96 12.95 8.59 19.02
N ILE A 97 12.07 7.59 19.18
CA ILE A 97 12.33 6.41 20.03
C ILE A 97 13.59 5.68 19.54
N PHE A 98 13.74 5.51 18.22
CA PHE A 98 14.93 4.89 17.65
C PHE A 98 16.21 5.67 18.02
N LEU A 99 16.22 6.99 17.92
CA LEU A 99 17.40 7.81 18.28
C LEU A 99 17.73 7.71 19.78
N LYS A 100 16.72 7.70 20.65
CA LYS A 100 16.88 7.54 22.11
C LYS A 100 17.41 6.16 22.47
N LYS A 101 16.89 5.12 21.84
CA LYS A 101 17.24 3.74 22.14
C LYS A 101 18.61 3.33 21.56
N TYR A 102 18.99 3.92 20.45
CA TYR A 102 20.20 3.59 19.71
C TYR A 102 21.06 4.81 19.43
N PRO A 103 21.65 5.44 20.47
CA PRO A 103 22.41 6.69 20.34
C PRO A 103 23.65 6.58 19.43
N GLN A 104 24.15 5.38 19.16
CA GLN A 104 25.24 5.14 18.21
C GLN A 104 24.89 5.51 16.76
N TYR A 105 23.61 5.76 16.44
CA TYR A 105 23.15 6.21 15.12
C TYR A 105 22.94 7.73 15.02
N LEU A 106 23.12 8.48 16.12
CA LEU A 106 23.18 9.93 16.06
C LEU A 106 24.26 10.35 15.04
N GLU A 107 23.97 11.41 14.30
CA GLU A 107 24.80 11.92 13.20
C GLU A 107 24.97 10.97 11.97
N LYS A 108 24.58 9.69 12.10
CA LYS A 108 24.68 8.69 11.02
C LYS A 108 23.37 8.48 10.24
N VAL A 109 22.23 8.73 10.85
CA VAL A 109 20.95 8.57 10.17
C VAL A 109 20.24 9.91 10.03
N ARG A 110 19.42 10.05 8.99
CA ARG A 110 18.56 11.21 8.80
C ARG A 110 17.23 10.81 8.23
N LEU A 111 16.16 11.31 8.82
CA LEU A 111 14.81 11.15 8.28
C LEU A 111 14.52 12.28 7.30
N VAL A 112 14.38 11.96 6.03
CA VAL A 112 14.00 12.89 4.96
C VAL A 112 12.51 12.76 4.73
N MET A 113 11.76 13.77 5.12
CA MET A 113 10.31 13.78 5.04
C MET A 113 9.83 14.72 3.94
N LEU A 114 9.21 14.18 2.91
CA LEU A 114 8.44 14.93 1.94
C LEU A 114 6.95 14.77 2.25
N THR A 115 6.35 15.86 2.68
CA THR A 115 4.91 15.91 2.99
C THR A 115 4.24 16.86 2.00
N VAL A 116 3.44 16.30 1.11
CA VAL A 116 2.76 17.07 0.07
C VAL A 116 1.49 17.72 0.65
N PRO A 117 1.28 19.03 0.45
CA PRO A 117 0.07 19.70 0.89
C PRO A 117 -1.19 19.02 0.36
N SER A 118 -2.18 18.81 1.23
CA SER A 118 -3.48 18.24 0.87
C SER A 118 -4.56 18.92 1.69
N ARG A 119 -5.66 19.30 1.04
CA ARG A 119 -6.85 19.88 1.71
C ARG A 119 -6.50 21.00 2.71
N ALA A 120 -5.56 21.90 2.36
CA ALA A 120 -4.98 22.90 3.26
C ALA A 120 -6.01 23.86 3.89
N GLU A 121 -7.20 23.97 3.31
CA GLU A 121 -8.29 24.84 3.83
C GLU A 121 -9.10 24.19 4.94
N VAL A 122 -9.01 22.87 5.13
CA VAL A 122 -9.76 22.14 6.15
C VAL A 122 -9.06 22.25 7.49
N SER A 123 -9.78 22.60 8.55
CA SER A 123 -9.26 22.84 9.90
C SER A 123 -8.43 21.71 10.46
N ASP A 124 -8.89 20.47 10.29
CA ASP A 124 -8.18 19.27 10.79
C ASP A 124 -6.81 19.09 10.15
N TYR A 125 -6.69 19.42 8.85
CA TYR A 125 -5.41 19.35 8.14
C TYR A 125 -4.46 20.48 8.54
N LYS A 126 -5.00 21.67 8.88
CA LYS A 126 -4.22 22.78 9.48
C LYS A 126 -3.67 22.38 10.85
N ASN A 127 -4.49 21.74 11.67
CA ASN A 127 -4.07 21.21 12.97
C ASN A 127 -2.98 20.13 12.83
N LEU A 128 -3.16 19.17 11.92
CA LEU A 128 -2.16 18.14 11.64
C LEU A 128 -0.83 18.74 11.15
N LYS A 129 -0.89 19.80 10.32
CA LYS A 129 0.31 20.52 9.87
C LYS A 129 1.04 21.15 11.04
N ARG A 130 0.31 21.87 11.92
CA ARG A 130 0.87 22.49 13.12
C ARG A 130 1.51 21.45 14.04
N GLU A 131 0.80 20.36 14.36
CA GLU A 131 1.33 19.26 15.18
C GLU A 131 2.59 18.63 14.54
N THR A 132 2.61 18.49 13.23
CA THR A 132 3.79 17.96 12.51
C THR A 132 4.98 18.94 12.66
N ASP A 133 4.77 20.25 12.49
CA ASP A 133 5.82 21.26 12.63
C ASP A 133 6.37 21.30 14.05
N GLU A 134 5.49 21.27 15.04
CA GLU A 134 5.85 21.29 16.46
C GLU A 134 6.71 20.07 16.84
N ILE A 135 6.30 18.86 16.41
CA ILE A 135 7.06 17.66 16.76
C ILE A 135 8.39 17.56 16.00
N VAL A 136 8.44 17.99 14.74
CA VAL A 136 9.69 18.07 13.97
C VAL A 136 10.63 19.10 14.63
N GLY A 137 10.13 20.28 14.99
CA GLY A 137 10.91 21.31 15.68
C GLY A 137 11.45 20.81 17.01
N ARG A 138 10.64 20.13 17.81
CA ARG A 138 11.04 19.56 19.09
C ARG A 138 12.12 18.47 18.93
N VAL A 139 11.93 17.51 18.04
CA VAL A 139 12.92 16.43 17.80
C VAL A 139 14.23 17.01 17.25
N ASN A 140 14.15 17.94 16.31
CA ASN A 140 15.35 18.61 15.82
C ASN A 140 16.06 19.40 16.92
N GLY A 141 15.34 20.14 17.77
CA GLY A 141 15.92 20.87 18.89
C GLY A 141 16.56 19.99 19.97
N GLU A 142 16.03 18.77 20.17
CA GLU A 142 16.55 17.82 21.16
C GLU A 142 17.84 17.12 20.68
N PHE A 143 17.95 16.78 19.39
CA PHE A 143 19.03 15.91 18.89
C PHE A 143 20.01 16.60 17.93
N ALA A 144 19.69 17.76 17.37
CA ALA A 144 20.58 18.39 16.38
C ALA A 144 21.93 18.78 16.99
N THR A 145 22.95 18.68 16.16
CA THR A 145 24.29 19.22 16.43
C THR A 145 24.60 20.32 15.41
N VAL A 146 25.76 20.97 15.55
CA VAL A 146 26.16 22.07 14.65
C VAL A 146 26.14 21.64 13.18
N ASN A 147 26.49 20.38 12.90
CA ASN A 147 26.63 19.87 11.54
C ASN A 147 25.55 18.87 11.12
N TRP A 148 24.62 18.54 12.00
CA TRP A 148 23.64 17.52 11.74
C TRP A 148 22.26 17.86 12.30
N THR A 149 21.23 17.65 11.47
CA THR A 149 19.81 17.79 11.84
C THR A 149 19.13 16.45 11.57
N PRO A 150 18.47 15.82 12.56
CA PRO A 150 17.90 14.49 12.42
C PRO A 150 16.79 14.41 11.38
N ILE A 151 15.96 15.44 11.25
CA ILE A 151 14.81 15.44 10.34
C ILE A 151 14.93 16.58 9.34
N TRP A 152 15.01 16.25 8.05
CA TRP A 152 14.78 17.18 6.96
C TRP A 152 13.33 17.14 6.56
N TYR A 153 12.62 18.22 6.74
CA TYR A 153 11.19 18.30 6.51
C TYR A 153 10.85 19.24 5.37
N TYR A 154 10.26 18.68 4.30
CA TYR A 154 9.81 19.40 3.12
C TYR A 154 8.29 19.37 3.05
N TYR A 155 7.63 20.53 3.20
CA TYR A 155 6.20 20.71 3.02
C TYR A 155 5.93 21.38 1.68
N ARG A 156 6.01 20.63 0.60
CA ARG A 156 5.85 21.13 -0.78
C ARG A 156 5.60 20.00 -1.77
N ASN A 157 5.16 20.37 -2.99
CA ASN A 157 5.23 19.46 -4.13
C ASN A 157 6.69 19.35 -4.61
N MET A 158 7.01 18.21 -5.20
CA MET A 158 8.26 17.98 -5.91
C MET A 158 7.95 17.48 -7.32
N ASP A 159 8.80 17.81 -8.27
CA ASP A 159 8.72 17.25 -9.59
C ASP A 159 9.14 15.78 -9.62
N PHE A 160 8.92 15.12 -10.74
CA PHE A 160 9.19 13.70 -10.88
C PHE A 160 10.69 13.38 -10.78
N GLU A 161 11.57 14.25 -11.24
CA GLU A 161 13.01 14.02 -11.22
C GLU A 161 13.57 14.09 -9.79
N ASP A 162 13.19 15.11 -9.03
CA ASP A 162 13.56 15.24 -7.63
C ASP A 162 12.99 14.09 -6.77
N LEU A 163 11.76 13.63 -7.08
CA LEU A 163 11.16 12.49 -6.44
C LEU A 163 11.98 11.20 -6.69
N VAL A 164 12.44 10.99 -7.93
CA VAL A 164 13.30 9.86 -8.27
C VAL A 164 14.66 9.97 -7.58
N ASP A 165 15.21 11.20 -7.44
CA ASP A 165 16.44 11.43 -6.68
C ASP A 165 16.28 11.06 -5.20
N LEU A 166 15.16 11.42 -4.56
CA LEU A 166 14.84 10.98 -3.20
C LEU A 166 14.81 9.46 -3.09
N TYR A 167 14.11 8.79 -4.01
CA TYR A 167 14.03 7.32 -4.00
C TYR A 167 15.39 6.66 -4.19
N THR A 168 16.19 7.11 -5.16
CA THR A 168 17.45 6.45 -5.51
C THR A 168 18.55 6.70 -4.49
N THR A 169 18.55 7.87 -3.83
CA THR A 169 19.59 8.23 -2.87
C THR A 169 19.29 7.70 -1.46
N SER A 170 18.02 7.47 -1.11
CA SER A 170 17.65 6.97 0.21
C SER A 170 17.94 5.49 0.37
N ASP A 171 18.40 5.10 1.56
CA ASP A 171 18.74 3.71 1.90
C ASP A 171 17.53 2.93 2.40
N ILE A 172 16.61 3.60 3.09
CA ILE A 172 15.43 3.02 3.71
C ILE A 172 14.22 3.86 3.31
N ALA A 173 13.12 3.24 2.93
CA ALA A 173 11.84 3.90 2.85
C ALA A 173 10.95 3.43 4.01
N MET A 174 10.48 4.38 4.82
CA MET A 174 9.58 4.12 5.94
C MET A 174 8.18 4.62 5.59
N ILE A 175 7.32 3.72 5.16
CA ILE A 175 5.98 3.99 4.64
C ILE A 175 4.96 3.28 5.52
N THR A 176 4.49 4.00 6.54
CA THR A 176 3.73 3.41 7.64
C THR A 176 2.37 4.10 7.85
N PRO A 177 1.48 4.08 6.82
CA PRO A 177 0.14 4.62 6.98
C PRO A 177 -0.64 3.83 8.02
N VAL A 178 -1.50 4.52 8.79
CA VAL A 178 -2.43 3.89 9.74
C VAL A 178 -3.63 3.27 9.00
N ARG A 179 -3.89 3.77 7.78
CA ARG A 179 -4.90 3.19 6.88
C ARG A 179 -4.65 3.63 5.45
N ASP A 180 -4.39 2.66 4.57
CA ASP A 180 -4.23 2.93 3.15
C ASP A 180 -4.71 1.70 2.34
N GLY A 181 -5.65 1.90 1.43
CA GLY A 181 -6.17 0.81 0.59
C GLY A 181 -5.15 0.27 -0.41
N MET A 182 -4.07 1.00 -0.69
CA MET A 182 -3.11 0.66 -1.73
C MET A 182 -1.67 0.97 -1.33
N ASN A 183 -1.25 2.21 -1.46
CA ASN A 183 0.08 2.80 -1.32
C ASN A 183 1.01 2.53 -2.52
N LEU A 184 0.97 3.45 -3.49
CA LEU A 184 1.83 3.38 -4.67
C LEU A 184 3.28 3.79 -4.37
N VAL A 185 3.51 4.67 -3.39
CA VAL A 185 4.85 5.16 -3.01
C VAL A 185 5.79 4.01 -2.65
N ALA A 186 5.28 2.99 -1.94
CA ALA A 186 6.04 1.78 -1.63
C ALA A 186 6.47 1.02 -2.91
N LYS A 187 5.58 0.94 -3.89
CA LYS A 187 5.86 0.29 -5.18
C LYS A 187 6.86 1.11 -6.01
N GLU A 188 6.75 2.44 -5.99
CA GLU A 188 7.65 3.38 -6.66
C GLU A 188 9.07 3.26 -6.11
N PHE A 189 9.23 3.29 -4.78
CA PHE A 189 10.52 3.09 -4.14
C PHE A 189 11.19 1.79 -4.58
N VAL A 190 10.50 0.65 -4.50
CA VAL A 190 11.05 -0.66 -4.92
C VAL A 190 11.41 -0.67 -6.40
N SER A 191 10.63 0.01 -7.25
CA SER A 191 10.89 0.05 -8.70
C SER A 191 12.12 0.88 -9.07
N THR A 192 12.48 1.87 -8.23
CA THR A 192 13.68 2.69 -8.45
C THR A 192 14.98 2.04 -7.96
N ARG A 193 14.92 0.89 -7.27
CA ARG A 193 16.11 0.18 -6.77
C ARG A 193 16.82 -0.59 -7.88
N VAL A 194 17.63 0.12 -8.68
CA VAL A 194 18.34 -0.43 -9.85
C VAL A 194 19.32 -1.53 -9.42
N ASP A 195 20.12 -1.25 -8.39
CA ASP A 195 21.11 -2.17 -7.82
C ASP A 195 20.49 -3.17 -6.83
N LYS A 196 19.15 -3.10 -6.68
CA LYS A 196 18.33 -3.91 -5.77
C LYS A 196 18.72 -3.78 -4.28
N ASP A 197 19.50 -2.78 -3.92
CA ASP A 197 19.75 -2.41 -2.52
C ASP A 197 18.60 -1.59 -1.92
N GLY A 198 18.71 -1.22 -0.64
CA GLY A 198 17.71 -0.46 0.10
C GLY A 198 16.64 -1.32 0.76
N VAL A 199 16.02 -0.77 1.80
CA VAL A 199 15.05 -1.46 2.65
C VAL A 199 13.72 -0.74 2.65
N LEU A 200 12.63 -1.50 2.50
CA LEU A 200 11.27 -1.00 2.67
C LEU A 200 10.72 -1.44 4.02
N ILE A 201 10.37 -0.46 4.88
CA ILE A 201 9.53 -0.66 6.06
C ILE A 201 8.12 -0.24 5.68
N LEU A 202 7.17 -1.16 5.78
CA LEU A 202 5.81 -0.98 5.28
C LEU A 202 4.78 -1.32 6.35
N SER A 203 3.75 -0.48 6.48
CA SER A 203 2.62 -0.78 7.36
C SER A 203 1.84 -2.01 6.88
N GLU A 204 1.48 -2.90 7.79
CA GLU A 204 0.54 -3.99 7.54
C GLU A 204 -0.88 -3.49 7.18
N MET A 205 -1.20 -2.22 7.53
CA MET A 205 -2.47 -1.56 7.19
C MET A 205 -2.48 -0.95 5.78
N ALA A 206 -1.39 -1.06 5.02
CA ALA A 206 -1.32 -0.71 3.61
C ALA A 206 -1.70 -1.89 2.73
N GLY A 207 -2.55 -1.68 1.72
CA GLY A 207 -2.90 -2.75 0.76
C GLY A 207 -1.69 -3.32 0.02
N ALA A 208 -0.66 -2.50 -0.23
CA ALA A 208 0.60 -2.91 -0.83
C ALA A 208 1.37 -3.96 0.00
N SER A 209 1.13 -4.09 1.31
CA SER A 209 1.77 -5.09 2.16
C SER A 209 1.52 -6.52 1.71
N LYS A 210 0.35 -6.77 1.11
CA LYS A 210 -0.03 -8.08 0.55
C LYS A 210 0.71 -8.43 -0.74
N GLU A 211 1.31 -7.44 -1.38
CA GLU A 211 2.07 -7.61 -2.61
C GLU A 211 3.58 -7.53 -2.37
N LEU A 212 4.01 -6.75 -1.38
CA LEU A 212 5.40 -6.47 -1.03
C LEU A 212 5.77 -7.10 0.32
N PHE A 213 5.38 -8.35 0.54
CA PHE A 213 5.55 -9.06 1.82
C PHE A 213 7.01 -9.37 2.19
N GLN A 214 7.98 -9.12 1.30
CA GLN A 214 9.40 -9.13 1.65
C GLN A 214 9.90 -7.82 2.30
N SER A 215 9.06 -6.80 2.42
CA SER A 215 9.35 -5.63 3.23
C SER A 215 9.41 -5.99 4.73
N ILE A 216 9.96 -5.11 5.56
CA ILE A 216 9.78 -5.21 7.01
C ILE A 216 8.37 -4.70 7.30
N LEU A 217 7.48 -5.61 7.70
CA LEU A 217 6.10 -5.27 8.03
C LEU A 217 6.00 -4.81 9.48
N VAL A 218 5.27 -3.71 9.71
CA VAL A 218 5.08 -3.14 11.05
C VAL A 218 3.63 -2.75 11.29
N ASN A 219 3.22 -2.81 12.55
CA ASN A 219 1.99 -2.18 13.01
C ASN A 219 2.25 -0.67 13.20
N PRO A 220 1.55 0.23 12.49
CA PRO A 220 1.80 1.67 12.56
C PRO A 220 1.40 2.32 13.90
N PHE A 221 0.76 1.57 14.79
CA PHE A 221 0.42 2.00 16.16
C PHE A 221 1.43 1.53 17.21
N ASP A 222 2.29 0.56 16.87
CA ASP A 222 3.36 0.10 17.76
C ASP A 222 4.67 0.85 17.46
N LEU A 223 4.85 1.97 18.13
CA LEU A 223 6.00 2.86 17.92
C LEU A 223 7.33 2.19 18.28
N ASN A 224 7.33 1.31 19.29
CA ASN A 224 8.53 0.58 19.68
C ASN A 224 8.92 -0.45 18.62
N ASN A 225 7.97 -1.21 18.10
CA ASN A 225 8.21 -2.14 16.99
C ASN A 225 8.69 -1.40 15.72
N MET A 226 8.14 -0.22 15.45
CA MET A 226 8.61 0.64 14.34
C MET A 226 10.06 1.10 14.54
N ALA A 227 10.48 1.41 15.78
CA ALA A 227 11.86 1.75 16.10
C ALA A 227 12.81 0.54 15.96
N GLU A 228 12.36 -0.66 16.38
CA GLU A 228 13.11 -1.91 16.13
C GLU A 228 13.23 -2.22 14.63
N ALA A 229 12.19 -1.98 13.85
CA ALA A 229 12.22 -2.14 12.40
C ALA A 229 13.24 -1.20 11.73
N LEU A 230 13.38 0.04 12.25
CA LEU A 230 14.44 0.96 11.82
C LEU A 230 15.81 0.40 12.15
N PHE A 231 16.02 -0.13 13.38
CA PHE A 231 17.28 -0.75 13.77
C PHE A 231 17.61 -1.95 12.86
N GLN A 232 16.65 -2.83 12.60
CA GLN A 232 16.81 -3.94 11.66
C GLN A 232 17.18 -3.44 10.25
N ALA A 233 16.49 -2.41 9.76
CA ALA A 233 16.70 -1.87 8.42
C ALA A 233 18.09 -1.24 8.24
N VAL A 234 18.57 -0.49 9.24
CA VAL A 234 19.91 0.14 9.21
C VAL A 234 21.01 -0.92 9.18
N ASN A 235 20.81 -2.04 9.88
CA ASN A 235 21.80 -3.13 9.99
C ASN A 235 21.61 -4.25 8.96
N MET A 236 20.62 -4.16 8.07
CA MET A 236 20.36 -5.22 7.08
C MET A 236 21.53 -5.35 6.10
N THR A 237 22.03 -6.58 5.94
CA THR A 237 23.12 -6.86 5.01
C THR A 237 22.72 -6.57 3.56
N LYS A 238 23.70 -6.17 2.75
CA LYS A 238 23.45 -5.88 1.33
C LYS A 238 22.88 -7.08 0.57
N ASN A 239 23.32 -8.28 0.89
CA ASN A 239 22.81 -9.50 0.26
C ASN A 239 21.33 -9.72 0.57
N GLU A 240 20.93 -9.51 1.81
CA GLU A 240 19.51 -9.61 2.20
C GLU A 240 18.66 -8.54 1.52
N GLN A 241 19.13 -7.28 1.45
CA GLN A 241 18.45 -6.21 0.73
C GLN A 241 18.21 -6.59 -0.73
N ILE A 242 19.24 -7.09 -1.41
CA ILE A 242 19.17 -7.50 -2.82
C ILE A 242 18.16 -8.63 -3.02
N GLU A 243 18.19 -9.65 -2.18
CA GLU A 243 17.27 -10.78 -2.30
C GLU A 243 15.80 -10.36 -2.10
N ARG A 244 15.54 -9.52 -1.09
CA ARG A 244 14.21 -8.97 -0.80
C ARG A 244 13.70 -8.12 -1.96
N ASN A 245 14.51 -7.16 -2.44
CA ASN A 245 14.11 -6.29 -3.55
C ASN A 245 13.92 -7.05 -4.86
N LYS A 246 14.78 -8.03 -5.15
CA LYS A 246 14.64 -8.89 -6.33
C LYS A 246 13.27 -9.56 -6.40
N ARG A 247 12.82 -10.15 -5.27
CA ARG A 247 11.50 -10.80 -5.18
C ARG A 247 10.36 -9.80 -5.35
N MET A 248 10.43 -8.64 -4.68
CA MET A 248 9.42 -7.59 -4.82
C MET A 248 9.36 -7.04 -6.24
N GLN A 249 10.49 -6.81 -6.90
CA GLN A 249 10.52 -6.31 -8.28
C GLN A 249 9.96 -7.31 -9.29
N VAL A 250 10.19 -8.62 -9.11
CA VAL A 250 9.57 -9.67 -9.95
C VAL A 250 8.05 -9.54 -9.90
N ARG A 251 7.50 -9.33 -8.71
CA ARG A 251 6.06 -9.13 -8.53
C ARG A 251 5.57 -7.86 -9.23
N LEU A 252 6.24 -6.72 -9.03
CA LEU A 252 5.84 -5.44 -9.60
C LEU A 252 5.93 -5.41 -11.13
N LYS A 253 6.92 -6.07 -11.73
CA LYS A 253 7.01 -6.22 -13.19
C LYS A 253 5.85 -7.02 -13.77
N ARG A 254 5.46 -8.10 -13.09
CA ARG A 254 4.35 -8.95 -13.52
C ARG A 254 3.00 -8.27 -13.35
N TYR A 255 2.78 -7.60 -12.21
CA TYR A 255 1.52 -6.92 -11.86
C TYR A 255 1.66 -5.40 -11.99
N ASN A 256 2.01 -4.94 -13.20
CA ASN A 256 2.14 -3.54 -13.54
C ASN A 256 0.77 -2.90 -13.87
N VAL A 257 0.78 -1.60 -14.17
CA VAL A 257 -0.44 -0.85 -14.50
C VAL A 257 -1.20 -1.41 -15.71
N ARG A 258 -0.49 -1.96 -16.70
CA ARG A 258 -1.13 -2.57 -17.89
C ARG A 258 -1.83 -3.87 -17.53
N HIS A 259 -1.23 -4.68 -16.66
CA HIS A 259 -1.86 -5.90 -16.15
C HIS A 259 -3.12 -5.55 -15.34
N TRP A 260 -3.03 -4.57 -14.44
CA TRP A 260 -4.18 -4.08 -13.69
C TRP A 260 -5.33 -3.64 -14.61
N ALA A 261 -5.05 -2.83 -15.63
CA ALA A 261 -6.07 -2.37 -16.58
C ALA A 261 -6.75 -3.54 -17.32
N LYS A 262 -5.96 -4.54 -17.75
CA LYS A 262 -6.50 -5.76 -18.41
C LYS A 262 -7.40 -6.56 -17.47
N GLU A 263 -6.98 -6.79 -16.23
CA GLU A 263 -7.78 -7.53 -15.24
C GLU A 263 -9.08 -6.79 -14.91
N PHE A 264 -9.02 -5.47 -14.76
CA PHE A 264 -10.21 -4.65 -14.54
C PHE A 264 -11.20 -4.75 -15.71
N MET A 265 -10.73 -4.56 -16.95
CA MET A 265 -11.57 -4.67 -18.14
C MET A 265 -12.15 -6.08 -18.31
N ARG A 266 -11.34 -7.11 -18.07
CA ARG A 266 -11.81 -8.50 -18.10
C ARG A 266 -12.92 -8.76 -17.07
N GLY A 267 -12.77 -8.21 -15.86
CA GLY A 267 -13.80 -8.29 -14.83
C GLY A 267 -15.12 -7.64 -15.28
N LEU A 268 -15.07 -6.47 -15.92
CA LEU A 268 -16.24 -5.79 -16.48
C LEU A 268 -16.91 -6.61 -17.59
N GLU A 269 -16.14 -7.11 -18.54
CA GLU A 269 -16.64 -7.93 -19.65
C GLU A 269 -17.31 -9.22 -19.17
N GLN A 270 -16.72 -9.89 -18.18
CA GLN A 270 -17.31 -11.07 -17.58
C GLN A 270 -18.67 -10.79 -16.96
N GLN A 271 -18.81 -9.66 -16.25
CA GLN A 271 -20.09 -9.27 -15.64
C GLN A 271 -21.14 -8.88 -16.69
N SER A 272 -20.73 -8.23 -17.78
CA SER A 272 -21.62 -7.93 -18.91
C SER A 272 -22.19 -9.18 -19.55
N LYS A 273 -21.35 -10.22 -19.77
CA LYS A 273 -21.78 -11.49 -20.34
C LYS A 273 -22.71 -12.28 -19.41
N ILE A 274 -22.52 -12.18 -18.09
CA ILE A 274 -23.40 -12.83 -17.10
C ILE A 274 -24.78 -12.17 -17.09
N LYS A 275 -24.86 -10.85 -17.26
CA LYS A 275 -26.16 -10.13 -17.40
C LYS A 275 -26.99 -10.64 -18.58
N VAL A 276 -26.37 -11.02 -19.68
CA VAL A 276 -27.06 -11.57 -20.86
C VAL A 276 -27.53 -13.00 -20.63
N LYS A 277 -26.84 -13.77 -19.76
CA LYS A 277 -27.21 -15.18 -19.48
C LYS A 277 -28.14 -15.36 -18.27
N SER A 278 -28.24 -14.40 -17.35
CA SER A 278 -29.07 -14.51 -16.16
C SER A 278 -30.39 -13.75 -16.28
N THR A 279 -31.14 -13.95 -17.36
CA THR A 279 -32.58 -13.98 -17.23
C THR A 279 -32.92 -15.35 -16.63
N ALA A 280 -32.70 -15.50 -15.32
CA ALA A 280 -33.40 -16.53 -14.58
C ALA A 280 -34.89 -16.19 -14.73
N THR A 281 -35.49 -16.78 -15.71
CA THR A 281 -36.94 -16.70 -15.92
C THR A 281 -37.54 -17.31 -14.67
N LYS A 282 -38.27 -16.50 -13.88
CA LYS A 282 -39.07 -17.04 -12.79
C LYS A 282 -39.92 -18.10 -13.42
N ILE A 283 -39.83 -19.35 -12.93
CA ILE A 283 -40.63 -20.46 -13.46
C ILE A 283 -42.07 -20.05 -13.37
N ASP A 284 -42.72 -19.85 -14.50
CA ASP A 284 -44.16 -19.57 -14.55
C ASP A 284 -44.96 -20.86 -14.32
N ASN A 285 -46.27 -20.71 -14.10
CA ASN A 285 -47.11 -21.86 -13.82
C ASN A 285 -47.19 -22.86 -14.99
N ILE A 286 -46.95 -22.43 -16.23
CA ILE A 286 -46.95 -23.27 -17.42
C ILE A 286 -45.64 -24.12 -17.42
N GLN A 287 -44.55 -23.50 -17.11
CA GLN A 287 -43.26 -24.21 -17.00
C GLN A 287 -43.26 -25.22 -15.84
N LEU A 288 -43.85 -24.82 -14.70
CA LEU A 288 -44.00 -25.68 -13.54
C LEU A 288 -44.88 -26.91 -13.87
N SER A 289 -45.97 -26.71 -14.62
CA SER A 289 -46.86 -27.80 -15.08
C SER A 289 -46.13 -28.77 -16.03
N LYS A 290 -45.29 -28.22 -16.93
CA LYS A 290 -44.43 -29.05 -17.80
C LYS A 290 -43.41 -29.88 -17.05
N ILE A 291 -42.77 -29.26 -16.03
CA ILE A 291 -41.80 -29.96 -15.18
C ILE A 291 -42.49 -31.09 -14.42
N LYS A 292 -43.66 -30.84 -13.83
CA LYS A 292 -44.47 -31.86 -13.16
C LYS A 292 -44.88 -33.00 -14.09
N ALA A 293 -45.40 -32.67 -15.25
CA ALA A 293 -45.79 -33.71 -16.24
C ALA A 293 -44.60 -34.57 -16.65
N ASN A 294 -43.46 -33.96 -16.96
CA ASN A 294 -42.23 -34.71 -17.29
C ASN A 294 -41.75 -35.58 -16.14
N PHE A 295 -41.86 -35.09 -14.89
CA PHE A 295 -41.52 -35.85 -13.71
C PHE A 295 -42.45 -37.09 -13.55
N ASP A 296 -43.76 -36.88 -13.68
CA ASP A 296 -44.75 -37.92 -13.51
C ASP A 296 -44.61 -39.03 -14.56
N PHE A 297 -44.35 -38.67 -15.82
CA PHE A 297 -44.16 -39.60 -16.94
C PHE A 297 -42.79 -40.30 -16.97
N SER A 298 -41.80 -39.83 -16.22
CA SER A 298 -40.48 -40.44 -16.23
C SER A 298 -40.46 -41.75 -15.44
N SER A 299 -40.01 -42.84 -16.11
CA SER A 299 -39.88 -44.16 -15.49
C SER A 299 -38.70 -44.27 -14.51
N LYS A 300 -37.67 -43.44 -14.64
CA LYS A 300 -36.52 -43.35 -13.74
C LYS A 300 -36.37 -41.92 -13.27
N LYS A 301 -36.19 -41.72 -11.96
CA LYS A 301 -36.05 -40.41 -11.32
C LYS A 301 -34.76 -40.39 -10.52
N ILE A 302 -33.96 -39.35 -10.69
CA ILE A 302 -32.75 -39.09 -9.90
C ILE A 302 -32.92 -37.71 -9.24
N PHE A 303 -32.71 -37.67 -7.93
CA PHE A 303 -32.72 -36.45 -7.15
C PHE A 303 -31.29 -36.12 -6.69
N PHE A 304 -30.84 -34.93 -6.97
CA PHE A 304 -29.63 -34.36 -6.38
C PHE A 304 -30.08 -33.39 -5.30
N LEU A 305 -29.98 -33.82 -4.04
CA LEU A 305 -30.39 -33.02 -2.88
C LEU A 305 -29.15 -32.55 -2.18
N ASP A 306 -29.05 -31.23 -1.98
CA ASP A 306 -28.08 -30.65 -1.08
C ASP A 306 -28.49 -30.92 0.36
N TYR A 307 -27.52 -31.23 1.23
CA TYR A 307 -27.81 -31.63 2.63
C TYR A 307 -28.03 -30.43 3.52
N ASP A 308 -27.03 -29.50 3.55
CA ASP A 308 -27.04 -28.36 4.44
C ASP A 308 -27.95 -27.23 3.90
N GLY A 309 -28.95 -26.82 4.67
CA GLY A 309 -29.90 -25.80 4.27
C GLY A 309 -31.02 -26.28 3.34
N THR A 310 -30.96 -27.54 2.85
CA THR A 310 -31.99 -28.16 2.00
C THR A 310 -32.73 -29.27 2.71
N LEU A 311 -32.04 -30.17 3.37
CA LEU A 311 -32.60 -31.29 4.12
C LEU A 311 -32.51 -31.09 5.64
N VAL A 312 -31.55 -30.31 6.11
CA VAL A 312 -31.38 -29.87 7.50
C VAL A 312 -31.16 -28.39 7.58
N GLU A 313 -31.60 -27.74 8.64
CA GLU A 313 -31.29 -26.33 8.90
C GLU A 313 -29.80 -26.17 9.14
N PHE A 314 -29.27 -24.98 8.73
CA PHE A 314 -27.87 -24.66 9.01
C PHE A 314 -27.62 -24.59 10.52
N ASN A 315 -26.74 -25.44 11.02
CA ASN A 315 -26.29 -25.37 12.40
C ASN A 315 -25.14 -24.35 12.52
N ASP A 316 -25.16 -23.55 13.60
CA ASP A 316 -24.09 -22.58 13.91
C ASP A 316 -22.77 -23.25 14.38
N LYS A 317 -22.77 -24.57 14.51
CA LYS A 317 -21.59 -25.36 14.89
C LYS A 317 -21.45 -26.56 13.96
N PRO A 318 -20.24 -26.86 13.48
CA PRO A 318 -19.97 -28.06 12.70
C PRO A 318 -20.17 -29.32 13.50
#